data_55e2353e8db57d010e7a13b20625da0f
#
_entry.id   55e2353e8db57d010e7a13b20625da0f
#
_cell.length_a   1.000
_cell.length_b   1.000
_cell.length_c   1.000
_cell.angle_alpha   90.00
_cell.angle_beta   90.00
_cell.angle_gamma   90.00
#
_symmetry.space_group_name_H-M   'P 1'
#
loop_
_entity.id
_entity.type
_entity.pdbx_description
1 polymer ?
#
loop_
_entity_poly.entity_id
_entity_poly.type
_entity_poly.pdbx_seq_one_letter_code
_entity_poly.pdbx_strand_id
1 'polypeptide(L)'
;MCSVSTAEFIAPGQEPPVAGGTLKVRIVRAALDSHVEKEDRVAVEAPLEYMLHHPALGLEPVSFGTTMRTPGDDEALAIGLLHGEGVINHAADIDEIESSTRRPNVVNVRLRPEVPVELQLAARRFSAGSSCGVCGTTGLDAAIARAAATRIVGTDRTTLSTLLRLPERMRREQSRFGDTGGIHAAALFDFAGNLLGVKEDVGRHNAFDKLVGENLLAGRLPLEHHIVLLSGRASFELVQKALRAGVAILAAIGAPSSLAVNLAVESGLTLVGFLRETHCNIYSNPQRLGF
;
A
#
# COMPACT_ATOMS: atom_id res chain seq x y z
N MET A 1 -8.24 45.43 -14.56
CA MET A 1 -7.34 44.77 -13.60
C MET A 1 -8.20 43.89 -12.70
N CYS A 2 -8.39 42.61 -13.05
CA CYS A 2 -9.05 41.65 -12.18
C CYS A 2 -8.07 41.22 -11.10
N SER A 3 -8.39 41.52 -9.86
CA SER A 3 -7.66 40.95 -8.72
C SER A 3 -7.89 39.45 -8.69
N VAL A 4 -6.88 38.67 -9.05
CA VAL A 4 -6.87 37.24 -8.82
C VAL A 4 -6.84 37.05 -7.30
N SER A 5 -7.99 36.68 -6.73
CA SER A 5 -8.06 36.25 -5.34
C SER A 5 -7.19 35.00 -5.21
N THR A 6 -6.08 35.14 -4.51
CA THR A 6 -5.19 34.03 -4.19
C THR A 6 -6.01 32.95 -3.51
N ALA A 7 -6.03 31.74 -4.11
CA ALA A 7 -6.48 30.53 -3.41
C ALA A 7 -5.79 30.52 -2.04
N GLU A 8 -6.55 30.19 -0.99
CA GLU A 8 -5.94 29.86 0.31
C GLU A 8 -5.14 28.57 0.10
N PHE A 9 -3.92 28.71 -0.39
CA PHE A 9 -2.92 27.70 -0.24
C PHE A 9 -2.75 27.47 1.26
N ILE A 10 -2.70 26.21 1.68
CA ILE A 10 -2.23 25.89 3.02
C ILE A 10 -0.93 26.66 3.18
N ALA A 11 -0.93 27.68 4.04
CA ALA A 11 0.25 28.53 4.22
C ALA A 11 1.42 27.64 4.66
N PRO A 12 2.66 27.92 4.24
CA PRO A 12 3.83 27.21 4.72
C PRO A 12 3.81 27.15 6.24
N GLY A 13 3.71 25.93 6.83
CA GLY A 13 3.60 25.73 8.27
C GLY A 13 2.20 25.44 8.81
N GLN A 14 1.14 25.46 8.00
CA GLN A 14 -0.16 24.89 8.39
C GLN A 14 -0.18 23.41 8.04
N GLU A 15 -0.38 22.56 9.05
CA GLU A 15 -0.60 21.13 8.82
C GLU A 15 -1.94 20.94 8.10
N PRO A 16 -1.99 20.08 7.06
CA PRO A 16 -3.24 19.74 6.41
C PRO A 16 -4.20 19.10 7.43
N PRO A 17 -5.51 19.30 7.29
CA PRO A 17 -6.49 18.75 8.22
C PRO A 17 -6.34 17.22 8.30
N VAL A 18 -6.15 16.71 9.50
CA VAL A 18 -5.92 15.28 9.78
C VAL A 18 -7.17 14.42 9.53
N ALA A 19 -8.33 15.04 9.41
CA ALA A 19 -9.60 14.33 9.20
C ALA A 19 -10.11 14.49 7.76
N GLY A 20 -10.44 13.37 7.10
CA GLY A 20 -11.23 13.34 5.87
C GLY A 20 -10.54 12.89 4.59
N GLY A 21 -9.23 12.90 4.49
CA GLY A 21 -8.47 12.39 3.32
C GLY A 21 -8.61 13.19 2.03
N THR A 22 -9.50 14.20 1.97
CA THR A 22 -9.70 15.10 0.82
C THR A 22 -9.83 16.54 1.27
N LEU A 23 -9.35 17.48 0.45
CA LEU A 23 -9.39 18.91 0.69
C LEU A 23 -10.05 19.63 -0.49
N LYS A 24 -10.92 20.61 -0.22
CA LYS A 24 -11.47 21.52 -1.24
C LYS A 24 -10.46 22.60 -1.56
N VAL A 25 -10.24 22.84 -2.84
CA VAL A 25 -9.38 23.89 -3.36
C VAL A 25 -10.10 24.69 -4.43
N ARG A 26 -9.79 25.98 -4.52
CA ARG A 26 -10.25 26.79 -5.65
C ARG A 26 -9.29 26.64 -6.80
N ILE A 27 -9.82 26.41 -7.99
CA ILE A 27 -9.05 26.25 -9.21
C ILE A 27 -9.59 27.12 -10.33
N VAL A 28 -8.76 27.39 -11.31
CA VAL A 28 -9.18 27.91 -12.61
C VAL A 28 -9.16 26.74 -13.59
N ARG A 29 -10.34 26.35 -14.07
CA ARG A 29 -10.44 25.40 -15.18
C ARG A 29 -10.33 26.15 -16.48
N ALA A 30 -9.26 25.93 -17.23
CA ALA A 30 -8.98 26.59 -18.50
C ALA A 30 -9.26 25.65 -19.68
N ALA A 31 -9.82 26.21 -20.74
CA ALA A 31 -9.88 25.64 -22.11
C ALA A 31 -9.22 26.63 -23.07
N LEU A 32 -9.06 26.27 -24.36
CA LEU A 32 -8.34 27.10 -25.34
C LEU A 32 -8.85 28.56 -25.36
N ASP A 33 -10.16 28.76 -25.33
CA ASP A 33 -10.78 30.09 -25.51
C ASP A 33 -11.58 30.53 -24.27
N SER A 34 -11.49 29.85 -23.14
CA SER A 34 -12.28 30.15 -21.96
C SER A 34 -11.63 29.69 -20.67
N HIS A 35 -12.02 30.31 -19.57
CA HIS A 35 -11.67 29.83 -18.23
C HIS A 35 -12.82 30.09 -17.26
N VAL A 36 -12.88 29.29 -16.20
CA VAL A 36 -13.89 29.41 -15.14
C VAL A 36 -13.26 29.08 -13.79
N GLU A 37 -13.53 29.89 -12.80
CA GLU A 37 -13.22 29.57 -11.40
C GLU A 37 -14.22 28.55 -10.85
N LYS A 38 -13.73 27.52 -10.19
CA LYS A 38 -14.56 26.52 -9.54
C LYS A 38 -13.86 25.92 -8.32
N GLU A 39 -14.64 25.22 -7.49
CA GLU A 39 -14.09 24.33 -6.46
C GLU A 39 -13.77 22.97 -7.06
N ASP A 40 -12.66 22.39 -6.58
CA ASP A 40 -12.24 21.02 -6.85
C ASP A 40 -11.83 20.33 -5.54
N ARG A 41 -11.68 19.01 -5.56
CA ARG A 41 -11.20 18.23 -4.43
C ARG A 41 -9.88 17.57 -4.77
N VAL A 42 -8.94 17.63 -3.84
CA VAL A 42 -7.63 16.97 -3.94
C VAL A 42 -7.44 16.02 -2.77
N ALA A 43 -6.68 14.96 -2.98
CA ALA A 43 -6.30 14.06 -1.91
C ALA A 43 -5.35 14.78 -0.93
N VAL A 44 -5.60 14.61 0.36
CA VAL A 44 -4.69 15.10 1.40
C VAL A 44 -3.47 14.20 1.42
N GLU A 45 -2.28 14.82 1.43
CA GLU A 45 -1.00 14.18 1.61
C GLU A 45 -0.31 14.78 2.84
N ALA A 46 0.01 13.94 3.82
CA ALA A 46 0.63 14.35 5.07
C ALA A 46 1.68 13.33 5.53
N PRO A 47 2.76 13.75 6.22
CA PRO A 47 3.74 12.82 6.75
C PRO A 47 3.13 11.94 7.83
N LEU A 48 3.64 10.71 7.98
CA LEU A 48 3.39 9.82 9.11
C LEU A 48 4.71 9.25 9.57
N GLU A 49 5.07 9.50 10.82
CA GLU A 49 6.27 8.97 11.47
C GLU A 49 5.93 7.70 12.24
N TYR A 50 6.74 6.67 12.09
CA TYR A 50 6.61 5.40 12.77
C TYR A 50 7.63 5.30 13.90
N MET A 51 7.16 5.20 15.14
CA MET A 51 8.00 5.08 16.34
C MET A 51 7.95 3.64 16.85
N LEU A 52 9.12 2.99 16.93
CA LEU A 52 9.26 1.63 17.45
C LEU A 52 9.74 1.64 18.89
N HIS A 53 9.07 0.85 19.73
CA HIS A 53 9.47 0.54 21.09
C HIS A 53 9.85 -0.94 21.17
N HIS A 54 11.11 -1.23 21.53
CA HIS A 54 11.59 -2.57 21.77
C HIS A 54 12.81 -2.53 22.69
N PRO A 55 12.96 -3.46 23.69
CA PRO A 55 14.08 -3.43 24.63
C PRO A 55 15.48 -3.43 23.96
N ALA A 56 15.64 -4.12 22.84
CA ALA A 56 16.90 -4.14 22.10
C ALA A 56 17.27 -2.81 21.44
N LEU A 57 16.31 -1.88 21.29
CA LEU A 57 16.51 -0.54 20.72
C LEU A 57 16.79 0.52 21.80
N GLY A 58 16.63 0.18 23.09
CA GLY A 58 16.82 1.08 24.22
C GLY A 58 15.51 1.38 24.96
N LEU A 59 15.56 2.34 25.91
CA LEU A 59 14.41 2.72 26.73
C LEU A 59 13.46 3.69 26.00
N GLU A 60 14.00 4.50 25.10
CA GLU A 60 13.22 5.47 24.34
C GLU A 60 12.80 4.90 22.98
N PRO A 61 11.65 5.33 22.44
CA PRO A 61 11.22 4.93 21.12
C PRO A 61 12.18 5.43 20.03
N VAL A 62 12.41 4.61 19.02
CA VAL A 62 13.28 4.94 17.89
C VAL A 62 12.43 5.18 16.64
N SER A 63 12.70 6.26 15.92
CA SER A 63 12.04 6.51 14.63
C SER A 63 12.48 5.45 13.61
N PHE A 64 11.51 4.67 13.13
CA PHE A 64 11.73 3.69 12.06
C PHE A 64 11.76 4.36 10.69
N GLY A 65 11.01 5.44 10.51
CA GLY A 65 10.93 6.20 9.29
C GLY A 65 9.69 7.08 9.19
N THR A 66 9.60 7.78 8.06
CA THR A 66 8.46 8.65 7.75
C THR A 66 8.00 8.38 6.32
N THR A 67 6.69 8.29 6.10
CA THR A 67 6.10 8.22 4.76
C THR A 67 5.08 9.32 4.54
N MET A 68 4.94 9.79 3.30
CA MET A 68 3.82 10.63 2.90
C MET A 68 2.61 9.74 2.63
N ARG A 69 1.47 10.03 3.26
CA ARG A 69 0.27 9.20 3.14
C ARG A 69 -1.01 10.05 3.09
N THR A 70 -2.11 9.48 2.64
CA THR A 70 -3.44 10.02 2.90
C THR A 70 -3.87 9.62 4.32
N PRO A 71 -4.25 10.59 5.19
CA PRO A 71 -4.67 10.32 6.56
C PRO A 71 -5.80 9.30 6.66
N GLY A 72 -5.73 8.51 7.75
CA GLY A 72 -6.64 7.40 8.04
C GLY A 72 -6.01 6.03 7.81
N ASP A 73 -6.47 5.05 8.58
CA ASP A 73 -5.90 3.69 8.64
C ASP A 73 -4.40 3.68 9.02
N ASP A 74 -3.94 4.65 9.82
CA ASP A 74 -2.52 4.88 10.10
C ASP A 74 -1.88 3.70 10.85
N GLU A 75 -2.61 3.07 11.77
CA GLU A 75 -2.16 1.86 12.48
C GLU A 75 -2.01 0.68 11.51
N ALA A 76 -2.99 0.47 10.64
CA ALA A 76 -2.91 -0.56 9.61
C ALA A 76 -1.75 -0.30 8.65
N LEU A 77 -1.51 0.98 8.27
CA LEU A 77 -0.36 1.36 7.44
C LEU A 77 0.96 1.01 8.12
N ALA A 78 1.12 1.36 9.41
CA ALA A 78 2.33 1.07 10.18
C ALA A 78 2.59 -0.44 10.26
N ILE A 79 1.58 -1.22 10.57
CA ILE A 79 1.70 -2.68 10.70
C ILE A 79 1.98 -3.35 9.35
N GLY A 80 1.31 -2.92 8.28
CA GLY A 80 1.58 -3.44 6.94
C GLY A 80 2.98 -3.12 6.45
N LEU A 81 3.48 -1.90 6.73
CA LEU A 81 4.85 -1.51 6.45
C LEU A 81 5.86 -2.41 7.21
N LEU A 82 5.70 -2.53 8.54
CA LEU A 82 6.59 -3.36 9.37
C LEU A 82 6.58 -4.84 8.95
N HIS A 83 5.41 -5.37 8.59
CA HIS A 83 5.30 -6.72 8.03
C HIS A 83 6.01 -6.80 6.67
N GLY A 84 5.77 -5.87 5.75
CA GLY A 84 6.42 -5.83 4.44
C GLY A 84 7.95 -5.78 4.53
N GLU A 85 8.48 -5.03 5.50
CA GLU A 85 9.92 -4.90 5.76
C GLU A 85 10.50 -6.09 6.56
N GLY A 86 9.68 -6.99 7.06
CA GLY A 86 10.12 -8.17 7.78
C GLY A 86 10.46 -7.94 9.25
N VAL A 87 10.01 -6.85 9.82
CA VAL A 87 10.17 -6.54 11.25
C VAL A 87 9.25 -7.42 12.09
N ILE A 88 8.03 -7.64 11.63
CA ILE A 88 7.02 -8.50 12.25
C ILE A 88 6.51 -9.55 11.27
N ASN A 89 6.03 -10.68 11.78
CA ASN A 89 5.41 -11.76 11.00
C ASN A 89 3.94 -11.97 11.34
N HIS A 90 3.57 -11.75 12.59
CA HIS A 90 2.25 -12.06 13.14
C HIS A 90 1.71 -10.91 13.99
N ALA A 91 0.39 -10.84 14.17
CA ALA A 91 -0.22 -9.89 15.10
C ALA A 91 0.28 -10.09 16.55
N ALA A 92 0.64 -11.32 16.91
CA ALA A 92 1.21 -11.65 18.22
C ALA A 92 2.58 -11.01 18.48
N ASP A 93 3.29 -10.51 17.46
CA ASP A 93 4.57 -9.80 17.61
C ASP A 93 4.38 -8.39 18.18
N ILE A 94 3.14 -7.88 18.15
CA ILE A 94 2.78 -6.54 18.61
C ILE A 94 2.24 -6.64 20.03
N ASP A 95 2.81 -5.85 20.93
CA ASP A 95 2.32 -5.68 22.29
C ASP A 95 1.26 -4.57 22.34
N GLU A 96 1.55 -3.43 21.69
CA GLU A 96 0.68 -2.27 21.65
C GLU A 96 0.87 -1.48 20.35
N ILE A 97 -0.21 -0.91 19.84
CA ILE A 97 -0.17 0.06 18.75
C ILE A 97 -1.09 1.23 19.10
N GLU A 98 -0.60 2.45 18.93
CA GLU A 98 -1.33 3.66 19.25
C GLU A 98 -1.02 4.79 18.25
N SER A 99 -2.08 5.34 17.65
CA SER A 99 -2.02 6.60 16.94
C SER A 99 -2.04 7.75 17.95
N SER A 100 -1.00 8.57 17.98
CA SER A 100 -0.88 9.64 18.97
C SER A 100 -1.95 10.72 18.78
N THR A 101 -2.78 10.93 19.81
CA THR A 101 -3.77 12.02 19.83
C THR A 101 -3.15 13.40 19.98
N ARG A 102 -1.94 13.47 20.58
CA ARG A 102 -1.19 14.73 20.79
C ARG A 102 -0.30 15.07 19.59
N ARG A 103 0.12 14.08 18.82
CA ARG A 103 0.97 14.17 17.63
C ARG A 103 0.30 13.41 16.49
N PRO A 104 -0.66 14.01 15.79
CA PRO A 104 -1.57 13.30 14.87
C PRO A 104 -0.89 12.62 13.68
N ASN A 105 0.39 12.90 13.45
CA ASN A 105 1.19 12.29 12.39
C ASN A 105 2.26 11.32 12.94
N VAL A 106 1.99 10.71 14.08
CA VAL A 106 2.88 9.73 14.71
C VAL A 106 2.10 8.49 15.12
N VAL A 107 2.58 7.33 14.74
CA VAL A 107 2.12 6.03 15.22
C VAL A 107 3.23 5.39 16.04
N ASN A 108 2.90 5.01 17.28
CA ASN A 108 3.77 4.26 18.17
C ASN A 108 3.44 2.77 18.04
N VAL A 109 4.45 1.94 17.82
CA VAL A 109 4.34 0.49 17.78
C VAL A 109 5.28 -0.10 18.81
N ARG A 110 4.74 -0.76 19.82
CA ARG A 110 5.51 -1.53 20.80
C ARG A 110 5.53 -2.98 20.37
N LEU A 111 6.72 -3.50 20.15
CA LEU A 111 6.94 -4.90 19.83
C LEU A 111 7.17 -5.70 21.11
N ARG A 112 6.80 -6.97 21.09
CA ARG A 112 7.10 -7.88 22.19
C ARG A 112 8.61 -8.14 22.28
N PRO A 113 9.14 -8.35 23.50
CA PRO A 113 10.59 -8.54 23.71
C PRO A 113 11.20 -9.74 22.95
N GLU A 114 10.37 -10.73 22.62
CA GLU A 114 10.77 -11.96 21.93
C GLU A 114 10.98 -11.77 20.42
N VAL A 115 10.50 -10.65 19.86
CA VAL A 115 10.63 -10.33 18.42
C VAL A 115 12.11 -10.07 18.12
N PRO A 116 12.73 -10.80 17.19
CA PRO A 116 14.13 -10.57 16.84
C PRO A 116 14.28 -9.27 16.03
N VAL A 117 14.59 -8.17 16.71
CA VAL A 117 14.88 -6.89 16.05
C VAL A 117 16.36 -6.79 15.80
N GLU A 118 16.77 -6.90 14.53
CA GLU A 118 18.18 -6.67 14.17
C GLU A 118 18.54 -5.19 14.36
N LEU A 119 19.63 -4.90 15.07
CA LEU A 119 20.16 -3.54 15.31
C LEU A 119 20.40 -2.76 14.00
N GLN A 120 20.53 -3.43 12.87
CA GLN A 120 20.63 -2.83 11.54
C GLN A 120 19.35 -2.10 11.10
N LEU A 121 18.17 -2.43 11.67
CA LEU A 121 16.93 -1.71 11.42
C LEU A 121 16.96 -0.31 12.02
N ALA A 122 17.61 -0.11 13.15
CA ALA A 122 17.79 1.20 13.77
C ALA A 122 18.72 2.13 12.97
N ALA A 123 19.55 1.59 12.08
CA ALA A 123 20.46 2.35 11.21
C ALA A 123 19.85 2.67 9.83
N ARG A 124 18.70 2.09 9.48
CA ARG A 124 18.00 2.37 8.23
C ARG A 124 17.25 3.71 8.34
N ARG A 125 17.97 4.78 8.14
CA ARG A 125 17.37 6.07 7.86
C ARG A 125 16.68 5.93 6.50
N PHE A 126 15.36 5.72 6.51
CA PHE A 126 14.55 5.87 5.32
C PHE A 126 14.68 7.32 4.82
N SER A 127 15.53 7.54 3.84
CA SER A 127 15.45 8.76 3.06
C SER A 127 14.14 8.68 2.27
N ALA A 128 13.13 9.41 2.72
CA ALA A 128 11.89 9.65 1.99
C ALA A 128 12.23 10.28 0.64
N GLY A 129 12.37 9.48 -0.41
CA GLY A 129 12.77 10.04 -1.71
C GLY A 129 12.89 9.06 -2.85
N SER A 130 12.89 7.76 -2.65
CA SER A 130 12.98 6.83 -3.77
C SER A 130 11.77 5.91 -3.83
N SER A 131 11.03 5.99 -4.93
CA SER A 131 9.96 5.07 -5.32
C SER A 131 10.46 3.63 -5.57
N CYS A 132 11.66 3.29 -5.13
CA CYS A 132 12.35 2.04 -5.41
C CYS A 132 12.80 1.46 -4.07
N GLY A 133 12.00 0.62 -3.44
CA GLY A 133 12.24 -0.04 -2.14
C GLY A 133 13.54 -0.85 -1.98
N VAL A 134 14.47 -0.69 -2.90
CA VAL A 134 15.79 -1.36 -2.91
C VAL A 134 16.87 -0.54 -2.20
N CYS A 135 16.66 0.75 -1.92
CA CYS A 135 17.70 1.63 -1.36
C CYS A 135 18.10 1.37 0.10
N GLY A 136 17.43 0.46 0.80
CA GLY A 136 17.74 0.14 2.20
C GLY A 136 18.26 -1.29 2.46
N THR A 137 18.24 -2.19 1.47
CA THR A 137 18.74 -3.55 1.64
C THR A 137 20.21 -3.65 1.25
N THR A 138 21.02 -4.27 2.10
CA THR A 138 22.39 -4.66 1.80
C THR A 138 22.40 -5.76 0.73
N GLY A 139 22.19 -5.35 -0.52
CA GLY A 139 22.24 -6.22 -1.70
C GLY A 139 20.87 -6.59 -2.25
N LEU A 140 20.64 -6.21 -3.51
CA LEU A 140 19.50 -6.62 -4.32
C LEU A 140 19.34 -8.15 -4.33
N ASP A 141 20.46 -8.88 -4.42
CA ASP A 141 20.48 -10.34 -4.44
C ASP A 141 19.93 -10.98 -3.16
N ALA A 142 20.21 -10.39 -1.98
CA ALA A 142 19.67 -10.88 -0.72
C ALA A 142 18.16 -10.60 -0.57
N ALA A 143 17.66 -9.50 -1.13
CA ALA A 143 16.23 -9.19 -1.15
C ALA A 143 15.49 -10.13 -2.09
N ILE A 144 16.05 -10.41 -3.28
CA ILE A 144 15.51 -11.37 -4.25
C ILE A 144 15.51 -12.77 -3.65
N ALA A 145 16.62 -13.22 -3.05
CA ALA A 145 16.72 -14.55 -2.45
C ALA A 145 15.73 -14.77 -1.31
N ARG A 146 15.51 -13.77 -0.43
CA ARG A 146 14.51 -13.85 0.64
C ARG A 146 13.08 -13.92 0.09
N ALA A 147 12.76 -13.11 -0.92
CA ALA A 147 11.45 -13.12 -1.53
C ALA A 147 11.18 -14.42 -2.29
N ALA A 148 12.17 -14.95 -3.01
CA ALA A 148 12.07 -16.21 -3.75
C ALA A 148 11.96 -17.45 -2.83
N ALA A 149 12.39 -17.35 -1.57
CA ALA A 149 12.22 -18.44 -0.58
C ALA A 149 10.74 -18.64 -0.18
N THR A 150 9.89 -17.63 -0.34
CA THR A 150 8.45 -17.73 -0.09
C THR A 150 7.77 -18.30 -1.33
N ARG A 151 7.25 -19.52 -1.24
CA ARG A 151 6.53 -20.17 -2.34
C ARG A 151 5.03 -20.22 -2.08
N ILE A 152 4.25 -19.85 -3.08
CA ILE A 152 2.79 -20.01 -3.07
C ILE A 152 2.44 -21.41 -3.61
N VAL A 153 1.97 -22.28 -2.74
CA VAL A 153 1.72 -23.70 -3.05
C VAL A 153 0.25 -24.00 -3.32
N GLY A 154 -0.67 -23.08 -3.02
CA GLY A 154 -2.11 -23.28 -3.15
C GLY A 154 -2.56 -23.67 -4.57
N THR A 155 -3.49 -24.61 -4.65
CA THR A 155 -4.07 -25.13 -5.90
C THR A 155 -5.42 -24.49 -6.23
N ASP A 156 -5.90 -23.58 -5.40
CA ASP A 156 -7.18 -22.91 -5.57
C ASP A 156 -7.22 -22.08 -6.85
N ARG A 157 -8.38 -22.06 -7.46
CA ARG A 157 -8.59 -21.47 -8.79
C ARG A 157 -9.73 -20.48 -8.76
N THR A 158 -9.60 -19.47 -9.60
CA THR A 158 -10.70 -18.58 -9.98
C THR A 158 -10.87 -18.62 -11.50
N THR A 159 -11.91 -17.99 -12.00
CA THR A 159 -12.15 -17.93 -13.45
C THR A 159 -11.68 -16.58 -14.02
N LEU A 160 -11.31 -16.56 -15.30
CA LEU A 160 -11.03 -15.32 -16.01
C LEU A 160 -12.24 -14.36 -15.92
N SER A 161 -13.47 -14.88 -16.07
CA SER A 161 -14.68 -14.05 -15.99
C SER A 161 -14.89 -13.42 -14.62
N THR A 162 -14.46 -14.06 -13.53
CA THR A 162 -14.45 -13.47 -12.19
C THR A 162 -13.42 -12.35 -12.12
N LEU A 163 -12.20 -12.60 -12.59
CA LEU A 163 -11.11 -11.63 -12.54
C LEU A 163 -11.45 -10.35 -13.30
N LEU A 164 -12.05 -10.45 -14.49
CA LEU A 164 -12.40 -9.32 -15.34
C LEU A 164 -13.45 -8.37 -14.70
N ARG A 165 -14.23 -8.84 -13.71
CA ARG A 165 -15.21 -8.01 -12.97
C ARG A 165 -14.66 -7.26 -11.78
N LEU A 166 -13.45 -7.59 -11.32
CA LEU A 166 -12.87 -7.00 -10.11
C LEU A 166 -12.60 -5.49 -10.24
N PRO A 167 -12.13 -4.95 -11.40
CA PRO A 167 -11.89 -3.53 -11.55
C PRO A 167 -13.12 -2.67 -11.27
N GLU A 168 -14.28 -3.05 -11.82
CA GLU A 168 -15.53 -2.33 -11.59
C GLU A 168 -15.95 -2.41 -10.11
N ARG A 169 -15.83 -3.58 -9.47
CA ARG A 169 -16.15 -3.76 -8.05
C ARG A 169 -15.28 -2.90 -7.15
N MET A 170 -13.97 -2.90 -7.38
CA MET A 170 -13.06 -2.01 -6.65
C MET A 170 -13.42 -0.55 -6.87
N ARG A 171 -13.71 -0.15 -8.11
CA ARG A 171 -14.00 1.22 -8.48
C ARG A 171 -15.23 1.80 -7.76
N ARG A 172 -16.25 1.00 -7.52
CA ARG A 172 -17.47 1.40 -6.80
C ARG A 172 -17.20 1.78 -5.35
N GLU A 173 -16.20 1.17 -4.72
CA GLU A 173 -15.83 1.39 -3.32
C GLU A 173 -14.73 2.45 -3.14
N GLN A 174 -14.14 2.94 -4.23
CA GLN A 174 -13.13 4.00 -4.21
C GLN A 174 -13.77 5.39 -4.08
N SER A 175 -14.24 5.73 -2.89
CA SER A 175 -14.92 7.00 -2.62
C SER A 175 -14.01 8.21 -2.81
N ARG A 176 -12.78 8.13 -2.26
CA ARG A 176 -11.79 9.22 -2.36
C ARG A 176 -11.29 9.42 -3.78
N PHE A 177 -11.13 8.33 -4.53
CA PHE A 177 -10.81 8.43 -5.96
C PHE A 177 -11.97 9.06 -6.74
N GLY A 178 -13.22 8.72 -6.40
CA GLY A 178 -14.42 9.36 -6.99
C GLY A 178 -14.42 10.87 -6.82
N ASP A 179 -13.98 11.33 -5.66
CA ASP A 179 -13.93 12.75 -5.31
C ASP A 179 -12.74 13.50 -5.95
N THR A 180 -11.57 12.86 -6.06
CA THR A 180 -10.31 13.56 -6.35
C THR A 180 -9.64 13.13 -7.66
N GLY A 181 -9.88 11.90 -8.12
CA GLY A 181 -9.16 11.30 -9.25
C GLY A 181 -7.67 11.03 -9.02
N GLY A 182 -7.11 11.40 -7.86
CA GLY A 182 -5.68 11.46 -7.58
C GLY A 182 -5.19 10.51 -6.48
N ILE A 183 -5.84 9.35 -6.28
CA ILE A 183 -5.50 8.41 -5.21
C ILE A 183 -5.40 6.98 -5.73
N HIS A 184 -4.50 6.19 -5.14
CA HIS A 184 -4.37 4.77 -5.44
C HIS A 184 -5.24 3.91 -4.51
N ALA A 185 -5.49 2.66 -4.93
CA ALA A 185 -6.18 1.67 -4.10
C ALA A 185 -5.56 0.28 -4.20
N ALA A 186 -5.73 -0.48 -3.13
CA ALA A 186 -5.56 -1.93 -3.08
C ALA A 186 -6.85 -2.56 -2.55
N ALA A 187 -7.33 -3.60 -3.23
CA ALA A 187 -8.56 -4.29 -2.88
C ALA A 187 -8.31 -5.79 -2.67
N LEU A 188 -8.98 -6.36 -1.67
CA LEU A 188 -8.95 -7.78 -1.35
C LEU A 188 -10.26 -8.44 -1.80
N PHE A 189 -10.15 -9.57 -2.50
CA PHE A 189 -11.28 -10.38 -2.96
C PHE A 189 -11.06 -11.84 -2.59
N ASP A 190 -12.15 -12.57 -2.36
CA ASP A 190 -12.11 -14.03 -2.40
C ASP A 190 -12.03 -14.56 -3.85
N PHE A 191 -11.85 -15.88 -4.03
CA PHE A 191 -11.78 -16.48 -5.36
C PHE A 191 -13.12 -16.53 -6.11
N ALA A 192 -14.25 -16.27 -5.44
CA ALA A 192 -15.54 -16.04 -6.09
C ALA A 192 -15.69 -14.60 -6.61
N GLY A 193 -14.73 -13.73 -6.26
CA GLY A 193 -14.70 -12.32 -6.62
C GLY A 193 -15.55 -11.43 -5.72
N ASN A 194 -15.92 -11.89 -4.53
CA ASN A 194 -16.55 -11.03 -3.54
C ASN A 194 -15.52 -10.10 -2.94
N LEU A 195 -15.86 -8.81 -2.86
CA LEU A 195 -15.00 -7.81 -2.28
C LEU A 195 -15.02 -7.92 -0.75
N LEU A 196 -13.84 -8.02 -0.14
CA LEU A 196 -13.63 -8.16 1.30
C LEU A 196 -13.11 -6.87 1.94
N GLY A 197 -12.47 -5.99 1.16
CA GLY A 197 -11.98 -4.70 1.63
C GLY A 197 -11.27 -3.90 0.54
N VAL A 198 -11.28 -2.57 0.71
CA VAL A 198 -10.54 -1.62 -0.13
C VAL A 198 -9.82 -0.62 0.76
N LYS A 199 -8.56 -0.34 0.44
CA LYS A 199 -7.78 0.73 1.06
C LYS A 199 -7.31 1.71 0.00
N GLU A 200 -7.47 3.00 0.30
CA GLU A 200 -7.05 4.09 -0.57
C GLU A 200 -5.92 4.89 0.07
N ASP A 201 -4.93 5.28 -0.73
CA ASP A 201 -3.84 6.16 -0.33
C ASP A 201 -3.24 6.85 -1.56
N VAL A 202 -2.67 8.06 -1.37
CA VAL A 202 -1.89 8.76 -2.41
C VAL A 202 -0.71 7.93 -2.90
N GLY A 203 -0.14 7.09 -2.03
CA GLY A 203 0.92 6.14 -2.32
C GLY A 203 0.36 4.73 -2.61
N ARG A 204 0.67 4.16 -3.79
CA ARG A 204 0.24 2.78 -4.11
C ARG A 204 0.78 1.72 -3.14
N HIS A 205 1.99 1.92 -2.59
CA HIS A 205 2.59 1.04 -1.59
C HIS A 205 1.84 1.16 -0.25
N ASN A 206 1.51 2.38 0.15
CA ASN A 206 0.73 2.62 1.36
C ASN A 206 -0.67 2.00 1.29
N ALA A 207 -1.36 2.12 0.14
CA ALA A 207 -2.67 1.48 -0.05
C ALA A 207 -2.58 -0.04 0.15
N PHE A 208 -1.52 -0.67 -0.36
CA PHE A 208 -1.26 -2.09 -0.16
C PHE A 208 -0.91 -2.40 1.30
N ASP A 209 -0.03 -1.61 1.93
CA ASP A 209 0.36 -1.80 3.32
C ASP A 209 -0.84 -1.63 4.27
N LYS A 210 -1.71 -0.64 4.06
CA LYS A 210 -2.98 -0.51 4.79
C LYS A 210 -3.84 -1.77 4.69
N LEU A 211 -3.96 -2.35 3.49
CA LEU A 211 -4.73 -3.57 3.26
C LEU A 211 -4.13 -4.77 4.01
N VAL A 212 -2.83 -4.96 3.89
CA VAL A 212 -2.12 -6.07 4.57
C VAL A 212 -2.16 -5.90 6.09
N GLY A 213 -1.89 -4.70 6.59
CA GLY A 213 -1.88 -4.43 8.03
C GLY A 213 -3.23 -4.65 8.70
N GLU A 214 -4.33 -4.21 8.06
CA GLU A 214 -5.69 -4.51 8.56
C GLU A 214 -5.94 -6.02 8.63
N ASN A 215 -5.53 -6.78 7.62
CA ASN A 215 -5.72 -8.22 7.60
C ASN A 215 -4.81 -8.94 8.61
N LEU A 216 -3.59 -8.44 8.84
CA LEU A 216 -2.71 -8.97 9.88
C LEU A 216 -3.28 -8.74 11.27
N LEU A 217 -3.73 -7.51 11.58
CA LEU A 217 -4.36 -7.17 12.87
C LEU A 217 -5.62 -8.00 13.12
N ALA A 218 -6.36 -8.35 12.08
CA ALA A 218 -7.54 -9.21 12.15
C ALA A 218 -7.21 -10.72 12.18
N GLY A 219 -5.93 -11.11 12.17
CA GLY A 219 -5.51 -12.52 12.18
C GLY A 219 -5.83 -13.29 10.89
N ARG A 220 -5.96 -12.59 9.75
CA ARG A 220 -6.35 -13.19 8.46
C ARG A 220 -5.18 -13.50 7.52
N LEU A 221 -3.94 -13.25 7.94
CA LEU A 221 -2.79 -13.70 7.17
C LEU A 221 -2.46 -15.17 7.46
N PRO A 222 -1.97 -15.95 6.48
CA PRO A 222 -1.67 -15.58 5.09
C PRO A 222 -2.93 -15.48 4.18
N LEU A 223 -2.82 -14.70 3.09
CA LEU A 223 -3.90 -14.46 2.13
C LEU A 223 -3.91 -15.48 0.97
N GLU A 224 -3.69 -16.76 1.27
CA GLU A 224 -3.50 -17.84 0.29
C GLU A 224 -4.74 -18.10 -0.60
N HIS A 225 -5.93 -17.80 -0.08
CA HIS A 225 -7.21 -18.02 -0.76
C HIS A 225 -7.82 -16.72 -1.29
N HIS A 226 -6.96 -15.72 -1.60
CA HIS A 226 -7.43 -14.39 -1.96
C HIS A 226 -6.75 -13.84 -3.22
N ILE A 227 -7.43 -12.89 -3.83
CA ILE A 227 -6.93 -12.06 -4.93
C ILE A 227 -6.75 -10.66 -4.40
N VAL A 228 -5.57 -10.06 -4.63
CA VAL A 228 -5.35 -8.65 -4.40
C VAL A 228 -5.31 -7.92 -5.74
N LEU A 229 -6.10 -6.86 -5.86
CA LEU A 229 -6.13 -5.97 -7.03
C LEU A 229 -5.53 -4.61 -6.69
N LEU A 230 -4.55 -4.19 -7.47
CA LEU A 230 -3.90 -2.88 -7.39
C LEU A 230 -4.45 -1.93 -8.45
N SER A 231 -4.80 -0.71 -8.09
CA SER A 231 -5.20 0.33 -9.05
C SER A 231 -4.04 0.85 -9.91
N GLY A 232 -2.80 0.64 -9.45
CA GLY A 232 -1.59 1.10 -10.11
C GLY A 232 -0.80 -0.01 -10.80
N ARG A 233 0.53 0.19 -10.90
CA ARG A 233 1.49 -0.78 -11.44
C ARG A 233 1.89 -1.79 -10.37
N ALA A 234 2.20 -3.03 -10.79
CA ALA A 234 2.84 -4.04 -9.93
C ALA A 234 4.37 -3.90 -10.03
N SER A 235 5.00 -3.30 -9.02
CA SER A 235 6.46 -3.22 -8.89
C SER A 235 7.04 -4.47 -8.22
N PHE A 236 8.36 -4.66 -8.31
CA PHE A 236 9.09 -5.71 -7.57
C PHE A 236 8.73 -5.71 -6.08
N GLU A 237 8.77 -4.54 -5.43
CA GLU A 237 8.45 -4.37 -4.02
C GLU A 237 7.02 -4.81 -3.67
N LEU A 238 6.02 -4.46 -4.51
CA LEU A 238 4.63 -4.90 -4.28
C LEU A 238 4.46 -6.41 -4.43
N VAL A 239 5.18 -7.04 -5.36
CA VAL A 239 5.19 -8.52 -5.48
C VAL A 239 5.86 -9.14 -4.26
N GLN A 240 7.00 -8.59 -3.80
CA GLN A 240 7.68 -9.04 -2.59
C GLN A 240 6.78 -8.97 -1.35
N LYS A 241 6.10 -7.84 -1.15
CA LYS A 241 5.14 -7.65 -0.06
C LYS A 241 3.93 -8.60 -0.18
N ALA A 242 3.44 -8.83 -1.40
CA ALA A 242 2.33 -9.75 -1.66
C ALA A 242 2.71 -11.21 -1.32
N LEU A 243 3.91 -11.62 -1.70
CA LEU A 243 4.45 -12.94 -1.32
C LEU A 243 4.53 -13.10 0.19
N ARG A 244 5.04 -12.09 0.87
CA ARG A 244 5.17 -12.11 2.32
C ARG A 244 3.81 -12.18 3.02
N ALA A 245 2.78 -11.54 2.45
CA ALA A 245 1.40 -11.65 2.92
C ALA A 245 0.70 -12.96 2.49
N GLY A 246 1.36 -13.84 1.72
CA GLY A 246 0.82 -15.11 1.24
C GLY A 246 -0.20 -14.96 0.12
N VAL A 247 -0.21 -13.85 -0.62
CA VAL A 247 -1.19 -13.60 -1.70
C VAL A 247 -1.00 -14.56 -2.86
N ALA A 248 -2.05 -15.30 -3.24
CA ALA A 248 -1.98 -16.28 -4.33
C ALA A 248 -2.05 -15.63 -5.72
N ILE A 249 -2.89 -14.61 -5.88
CA ILE A 249 -3.10 -13.88 -7.15
C ILE A 249 -2.96 -12.40 -6.89
N LEU A 250 -1.96 -11.78 -7.53
CA LEU A 250 -1.79 -10.33 -7.56
C LEU A 250 -2.16 -9.80 -8.93
N ALA A 251 -3.22 -9.02 -9.00
CA ALA A 251 -3.69 -8.38 -10.21
C ALA A 251 -3.43 -6.86 -10.15
N ALA A 252 -3.18 -6.25 -11.29
CA ALA A 252 -2.94 -4.81 -11.40
C ALA A 252 -3.65 -4.21 -12.62
N ILE A 253 -4.20 -3.01 -12.43
CA ILE A 253 -4.72 -2.20 -13.54
C ILE A 253 -3.56 -1.74 -14.46
N GLY A 254 -2.40 -1.46 -13.87
CA GLY A 254 -1.19 -1.08 -14.60
C GLY A 254 -0.32 -2.27 -15.01
N ALA A 255 0.86 -1.94 -15.56
CA ALA A 255 1.87 -2.91 -15.97
C ALA A 255 2.69 -3.42 -14.79
N PRO A 256 3.19 -4.67 -14.83
CA PRO A 256 4.27 -5.11 -13.96
C PRO A 256 5.64 -4.65 -14.48
N SER A 257 6.64 -4.62 -13.58
CA SER A 257 8.04 -4.47 -13.95
C SER A 257 8.67 -5.83 -14.29
N SER A 258 9.82 -5.84 -14.99
CA SER A 258 10.53 -7.09 -15.34
C SER A 258 10.92 -7.91 -14.10
N LEU A 259 11.47 -7.26 -13.07
CA LEU A 259 11.82 -7.93 -11.81
C LEU A 259 10.59 -8.47 -11.07
N ALA A 260 9.44 -7.78 -11.15
CA ALA A 260 8.18 -8.27 -10.60
C ALA A 260 7.73 -9.57 -11.28
N VAL A 261 7.86 -9.65 -12.62
CA VAL A 261 7.55 -10.86 -13.39
C VAL A 261 8.46 -12.02 -13.01
N ASN A 262 9.78 -11.79 -12.97
CA ASN A 262 10.75 -12.83 -12.61
C ASN A 262 10.45 -13.39 -11.21
N LEU A 263 10.26 -12.51 -10.22
CA LEU A 263 9.96 -12.93 -8.86
C LEU A 263 8.64 -13.73 -8.77
N ALA A 264 7.61 -13.30 -9.50
CA ALA A 264 6.32 -14.01 -9.52
C ALA A 264 6.43 -15.41 -10.14
N VAL A 265 7.24 -15.57 -11.20
CA VAL A 265 7.50 -16.89 -11.83
C VAL A 265 8.20 -17.80 -10.84
N GLU A 266 9.28 -17.33 -10.20
CA GLU A 266 10.11 -18.12 -9.29
C GLU A 266 9.35 -18.54 -8.02
N SER A 267 8.47 -17.66 -7.51
CA SER A 267 7.73 -17.89 -6.25
C SER A 267 6.40 -18.62 -6.43
N GLY A 268 5.93 -18.82 -7.65
CA GLY A 268 4.64 -19.45 -7.91
C GLY A 268 3.43 -18.54 -7.71
N LEU A 269 3.62 -17.21 -7.55
CA LEU A 269 2.53 -16.23 -7.49
C LEU A 269 1.92 -16.03 -8.88
N THR A 270 0.61 -15.98 -8.99
CA THR A 270 -0.06 -15.59 -10.25
C THR A 270 -0.08 -14.08 -10.38
N LEU A 271 0.65 -13.57 -11.37
CA LEU A 271 0.74 -12.13 -11.64
C LEU A 271 -0.04 -11.76 -12.89
N VAL A 272 -0.99 -10.83 -12.71
CA VAL A 272 -1.82 -10.28 -13.78
C VAL A 272 -1.61 -8.79 -13.89
N GLY A 273 -1.43 -8.29 -15.11
CA GLY A 273 -1.35 -6.86 -15.39
C GLY A 273 -2.32 -6.43 -16.48
N PHE A 274 -2.45 -5.12 -16.67
CA PHE A 274 -3.38 -4.52 -17.62
C PHE A 274 -4.81 -5.06 -17.49
N LEU A 275 -5.23 -5.33 -16.25
CA LEU A 275 -6.56 -5.87 -15.99
C LEU A 275 -7.63 -4.85 -16.35
N ARG A 276 -8.53 -5.25 -17.25
CA ARG A 276 -9.71 -4.50 -17.72
C ARG A 276 -10.94 -5.40 -17.67
N GLU A 277 -12.10 -4.85 -17.90
CA GLU A 277 -13.36 -5.60 -17.93
C GLU A 277 -13.44 -6.63 -19.06
N THR A 278 -12.63 -6.46 -20.12
CA THR A 278 -12.66 -7.28 -21.32
C THR A 278 -11.42 -8.14 -21.54
N HIS A 279 -10.30 -7.79 -20.90
CA HIS A 279 -9.02 -8.48 -21.12
C HIS A 279 -8.03 -8.24 -19.99
N CYS A 280 -7.01 -9.07 -19.92
CA CYS A 280 -5.83 -8.89 -19.07
C CYS A 280 -4.63 -9.62 -19.66
N ASN A 281 -3.44 -9.34 -19.14
CA ASN A 281 -2.22 -10.10 -19.45
C ASN A 281 -1.82 -10.92 -18.21
N ILE A 282 -1.62 -12.22 -18.40
CA ILE A 282 -1.15 -13.14 -17.35
C ILE A 282 0.35 -13.34 -17.55
N TYR A 283 1.15 -12.96 -16.57
CA TYR A 283 2.62 -12.97 -16.65
C TYR A 283 3.25 -14.19 -15.99
N SER A 284 2.54 -14.81 -15.04
CA SER A 284 3.02 -16.00 -14.33
C SER A 284 1.86 -16.88 -13.87
N ASN A 285 2.12 -18.19 -13.79
CA ASN A 285 1.26 -19.22 -13.16
C ASN A 285 -0.22 -19.16 -13.59
N PRO A 286 -0.52 -19.27 -14.93
CA PRO A 286 -1.87 -19.13 -15.47
C PRO A 286 -2.83 -20.24 -15.02
N GLN A 287 -2.33 -21.34 -14.45
CA GLN A 287 -3.11 -22.50 -14.02
C GLN A 287 -4.19 -22.15 -12.98
N ARG A 288 -3.96 -21.10 -12.16
CA ARG A 288 -4.98 -20.63 -11.19
C ARG A 288 -6.18 -19.95 -11.87
N LEU A 289 -6.05 -19.61 -13.16
CA LEU A 289 -7.10 -19.01 -13.98
C LEU A 289 -7.69 -19.98 -15.01
N GLY A 290 -7.27 -21.27 -14.97
CA GLY A 290 -7.78 -22.31 -15.82
C GLY A 290 -7.10 -22.45 -17.20
N PHE A 291 -5.88 -21.86 -17.38
CA PHE A 291 -5.09 -22.00 -18.60
C PHE A 291 -3.93 -22.98 -18.44
#